data_d4f2b0161eb0b84740088f5367e3c71b
#
_entry.id   d4f2b0161eb0b84740088f5367e3c71b
#
_cell.length_a   1.000
_cell.length_b   1.000
_cell.length_c   1.000
_cell.angle_alpha   90.00
_cell.angle_beta   90.00
_cell.angle_gamma   90.00
#
_symmetry.space_group_name_H-M   'P 1'
#
loop_
_entity.id
_entity.type
_entity.pdbx_description
1 polymer ?
#
loop_
_entity_poly.entity_id
_entity_poly.type
_entity_poly.pdbx_seq_one_letter_code
_entity_poly.pdbx_strand_id
1 'polypeptide(L)'
;QTCALPIFVMGKKMVVALGGNAILSNDASAHAQQQALVQTSAYLVHLIKQGHRLIVSHGNGPQVGNLLLQQQAADSEKNPAMPLDTCVAMTQGSIGYWLSNALNQELNKAGIKKQVATVLTQVVVDPEDEAFKNPTKPIGPFLTEAEAKEAMQAGAIFKEDAGRGWRKVVPSPKPIDIHEAETINTLIKNDIITISCGGGGIPVVGQELKGVEAVIDKDFASEKLAELVDADALVILTGVDYVCINYGKPDEKQLTNVTVAELEEYKQAGHFAPGSMLPKIEAAIHFVESQPNKQAIITSLENLGSMSGDEIVGTVVTK
;
A
#
# COMPACT_ATOMS: atom_id res chain seq x y z
N GLN A 1 43.98 -9.10 24.25
CA GLN A 1 43.16 -9.01 23.02
C GLN A 1 41.71 -9.28 23.42
N THR A 2 40.98 -8.23 23.71
CA THR A 2 39.51 -8.28 23.90
C THR A 2 38.89 -8.50 22.52
N CYS A 3 38.40 -9.71 22.30
CA CYS A 3 37.56 -10.04 21.15
C CYS A 3 36.25 -9.27 21.31
N ALA A 4 36.10 -8.14 20.61
CA ALA A 4 34.84 -7.45 20.52
C ALA A 4 33.93 -8.38 19.71
N LEU A 5 32.90 -8.93 20.36
CA LEU A 5 31.81 -9.61 19.68
C LEU A 5 31.21 -8.62 18.66
N PRO A 6 30.92 -9.04 17.42
CA PRO A 6 30.26 -8.17 16.47
C PRO A 6 28.95 -7.70 17.09
N ILE A 7 28.78 -6.38 17.19
CA ILE A 7 27.49 -5.78 17.54
C ILE A 7 26.55 -6.21 16.41
N PHE A 8 25.69 -7.18 16.69
CA PHE A 8 24.58 -7.53 15.81
C PHE A 8 23.69 -6.28 15.80
N VAL A 9 23.82 -5.49 14.75
CA VAL A 9 22.80 -4.48 14.41
C VAL A 9 21.56 -5.28 14.09
N MET A 10 20.64 -5.40 15.04
CA MET A 10 19.35 -6.05 14.80
C MET A 10 18.66 -5.27 13.69
N GLY A 11 18.39 -5.94 12.57
CA GLY A 11 17.74 -5.31 11.44
C GLY A 11 16.38 -4.74 11.85
N LYS A 12 16.02 -3.59 11.24
CA LYS A 12 14.75 -2.89 11.51
C LYS A 12 13.55 -3.75 11.13
N LYS A 13 12.46 -3.66 11.88
CA LYS A 13 11.13 -4.11 11.50
C LYS A 13 10.51 -3.04 10.61
N MET A 14 10.23 -3.39 9.35
CA MET A 14 9.75 -2.44 8.36
C MET A 14 8.40 -2.87 7.79
N VAL A 15 7.47 -1.93 7.68
CA VAL A 15 6.30 -2.08 6.82
C VAL A 15 6.63 -1.43 5.47
N VAL A 16 6.56 -2.22 4.39
CA VAL A 16 6.84 -1.77 3.02
C VAL A 16 5.54 -1.75 2.23
N ALA A 17 5.08 -0.55 1.87
CA ALA A 17 3.84 -0.33 1.12
C ALA A 17 4.14 -0.26 -0.39
N LEU A 18 3.79 -1.32 -1.13
CA LEU A 18 4.00 -1.41 -2.56
C LEU A 18 3.02 -0.50 -3.32
N GLY A 19 3.56 0.41 -4.15
CA GLY A 19 2.79 1.25 -5.07
C GLY A 19 2.24 0.48 -6.26
N GLY A 20 1.38 1.12 -7.07
CA GLY A 20 0.80 0.49 -8.26
C GLY A 20 1.85 -0.02 -9.24
N ASN A 21 2.91 0.75 -9.47
CA ASN A 21 4.00 0.39 -10.39
C ASN A 21 4.77 -0.88 -9.98
N ALA A 22 4.77 -1.22 -8.69
CA ALA A 22 5.42 -2.42 -8.17
C ALA A 22 4.63 -3.71 -8.47
N ILE A 23 3.36 -3.59 -8.92
CA ILE A 23 2.44 -4.72 -9.06
C ILE A 23 1.90 -4.84 -10.48
N LEU A 24 1.73 -3.71 -11.17
CA LEU A 24 1.06 -3.64 -12.47
C LEU A 24 1.90 -2.85 -13.47
N SER A 25 2.13 -3.45 -14.63
CA SER A 25 2.59 -2.77 -15.85
C SER A 25 1.39 -2.26 -16.67
N ASN A 26 1.62 -1.80 -17.88
CA ASN A 26 0.55 -1.44 -18.83
C ASN A 26 -0.32 -2.63 -19.29
N ASP A 27 0.13 -3.85 -19.05
CA ASP A 27 -0.58 -5.11 -19.33
C ASP A 27 -1.20 -5.63 -18.02
N ALA A 28 -2.55 -5.73 -18.00
CA ALA A 28 -3.32 -6.22 -16.87
C ALA A 28 -3.39 -7.76 -16.78
N SER A 29 -2.72 -8.50 -17.68
CA SER A 29 -2.71 -9.97 -17.64
C SER A 29 -2.06 -10.51 -16.36
N ALA A 30 -2.48 -11.69 -15.92
CA ALA A 30 -1.89 -12.37 -14.78
C ALA A 30 -0.37 -12.58 -14.97
N HIS A 31 0.06 -12.90 -16.19
CA HIS A 31 1.47 -13.13 -16.50
C HIS A 31 2.32 -11.86 -16.28
N ALA A 32 1.87 -10.72 -16.79
CA ALA A 32 2.59 -9.45 -16.62
C ALA A 32 2.65 -9.01 -15.15
N GLN A 33 1.56 -9.18 -14.41
CA GLN A 33 1.53 -8.90 -12.97
C GLN A 33 2.49 -9.80 -12.19
N GLN A 34 2.53 -11.09 -12.48
CA GLN A 34 3.48 -12.02 -11.85
C GLN A 34 4.95 -11.65 -12.17
N GLN A 35 5.25 -11.24 -13.38
CA GLN A 35 6.60 -10.77 -13.75
C GLN A 35 7.01 -9.51 -12.97
N ALA A 36 6.10 -8.53 -12.85
CA ALA A 36 6.34 -7.32 -12.06
C ALA A 36 6.63 -7.66 -10.59
N LEU A 37 5.88 -8.62 -10.01
CA LEU A 37 6.08 -9.06 -8.63
C LEU A 37 7.40 -9.82 -8.43
N VAL A 38 7.92 -10.55 -9.43
CA VAL A 38 9.26 -11.15 -9.36
C VAL A 38 10.33 -10.07 -9.28
N GLN A 39 10.25 -9.03 -10.10
CA GLN A 39 11.19 -7.90 -10.04
C GLN A 39 11.12 -7.18 -8.68
N THR A 40 9.91 -6.89 -8.21
CA THR A 40 9.68 -6.28 -6.89
C THR A 40 10.27 -7.14 -5.77
N SER A 41 10.10 -8.46 -5.83
CA SER A 41 10.59 -9.39 -4.82
C SER A 41 12.12 -9.41 -4.73
N ALA A 42 12.83 -9.20 -5.84
CA ALA A 42 14.29 -9.11 -5.82
C ALA A 42 14.77 -7.92 -4.96
N TYR A 43 14.10 -6.77 -5.04
CA TYR A 43 14.39 -5.61 -4.19
C TYR A 43 14.03 -5.84 -2.72
N LEU A 44 12.89 -6.49 -2.44
CA LEU A 44 12.50 -6.83 -1.06
C LEU A 44 13.51 -7.80 -0.42
N VAL A 45 13.98 -8.80 -1.18
CA VAL A 45 15.01 -9.74 -0.71
C VAL A 45 16.35 -9.04 -0.44
N HIS A 46 16.65 -7.94 -1.13
CA HIS A 46 17.82 -7.13 -0.81
C HIS A 46 17.76 -6.56 0.63
N LEU A 47 16.62 -6.00 1.04
CA LEU A 47 16.42 -5.54 2.43
C LEU A 47 16.50 -6.70 3.44
N ILE A 48 15.97 -7.88 3.10
CA ILE A 48 16.04 -9.06 3.96
C ILE A 48 17.49 -9.54 4.15
N LYS A 49 18.34 -9.45 3.11
CA LYS A 49 19.78 -9.75 3.21
C LYS A 49 20.52 -8.83 4.17
N GLN A 50 20.04 -7.60 4.35
CA GLN A 50 20.57 -6.64 5.32
C GLN A 50 20.10 -6.91 6.75
N GLY A 51 19.30 -7.97 6.96
CA GLY A 51 18.81 -8.37 8.27
C GLY A 51 17.47 -7.75 8.66
N HIS A 52 16.83 -6.97 7.78
CA HIS A 52 15.52 -6.38 8.09
C HIS A 52 14.41 -7.43 8.10
N ARG A 53 13.41 -7.20 8.95
CA ARG A 53 12.18 -8.00 9.02
C ARG A 53 11.06 -7.24 8.31
N LEU A 54 10.46 -7.85 7.30
CA LEU A 54 9.52 -7.17 6.42
C LEU A 54 8.08 -7.63 6.63
N ILE A 55 7.20 -6.65 6.70
CA ILE A 55 5.76 -6.77 6.51
C ILE A 55 5.45 -6.02 5.21
N VAL A 56 4.88 -6.69 4.22
CA VAL A 56 4.62 -6.10 2.90
C VAL A 56 3.14 -5.86 2.75
N SER A 57 2.76 -4.64 2.42
CA SER A 57 1.40 -4.29 2.00
C SER A 57 1.39 -3.88 0.53
N HIS A 58 0.24 -3.89 -0.10
CA HIS A 58 0.11 -3.55 -1.51
C HIS A 58 -1.23 -2.89 -1.84
N GLY A 59 -1.30 -2.13 -2.93
CA GLY A 59 -2.55 -1.64 -3.50
C GLY A 59 -3.26 -2.71 -4.33
N ASN A 60 -4.49 -2.41 -4.78
CA ASN A 60 -5.29 -3.28 -5.63
C ASN A 60 -6.23 -2.52 -6.59
N GLY A 61 -6.11 -1.20 -6.70
CA GLY A 61 -7.11 -0.37 -7.39
C GLY A 61 -7.51 -0.87 -8.78
N PRO A 62 -6.56 -1.12 -9.70
CA PRO A 62 -6.88 -1.71 -11.01
C PRO A 62 -7.49 -3.11 -10.90
N GLN A 63 -6.95 -3.96 -10.04
CA GLN A 63 -7.36 -5.37 -9.91
C GLN A 63 -8.78 -5.51 -9.36
N VAL A 64 -9.13 -4.78 -8.30
CA VAL A 64 -10.48 -4.84 -7.73
C VAL A 64 -11.52 -4.25 -8.66
N GLY A 65 -11.16 -3.21 -9.41
CA GLY A 65 -12.06 -2.64 -10.42
C GLY A 65 -12.33 -3.59 -11.58
N ASN A 66 -11.29 -4.26 -12.09
CA ASN A 66 -11.46 -5.28 -13.13
C ASN A 66 -12.28 -6.46 -12.63
N LEU A 67 -12.07 -6.89 -11.38
CA LEU A 67 -12.84 -7.96 -10.78
C LEU A 67 -14.32 -7.58 -10.64
N LEU A 68 -14.63 -6.35 -10.23
CA LEU A 68 -16.01 -5.85 -10.18
C LEU A 68 -16.68 -5.88 -11.56
N LEU A 69 -15.98 -5.49 -12.61
CA LEU A 69 -16.51 -5.58 -13.99
C LEU A 69 -16.79 -7.02 -14.38
N GLN A 70 -15.92 -7.97 -14.03
CA GLN A 70 -16.13 -9.40 -14.26
C GLN A 70 -17.34 -9.92 -13.48
N GLN A 71 -17.52 -9.50 -12.22
CA GLN A 71 -18.70 -9.84 -11.41
C GLN A 71 -19.98 -9.31 -12.07
N GLN A 72 -20.00 -8.05 -12.48
CA GLN A 72 -21.16 -7.43 -13.13
C GLN A 72 -21.51 -8.10 -14.47
N ALA A 73 -20.51 -8.45 -15.27
CA ALA A 73 -20.72 -9.09 -16.58
C ALA A 73 -21.33 -10.48 -16.50
N ALA A 74 -21.10 -11.20 -15.38
CA ALA A 74 -21.59 -12.55 -15.16
C ALA A 74 -22.76 -12.63 -14.15
N ASP A 75 -23.24 -11.47 -13.67
CA ASP A 75 -24.27 -11.38 -12.64
C ASP A 75 -25.60 -11.98 -13.14
N SER A 76 -26.17 -12.86 -12.32
CA SER A 76 -27.46 -13.49 -12.61
C SER A 76 -28.04 -14.11 -11.31
N GLU A 77 -29.31 -14.47 -11.33
CA GLU A 77 -29.96 -15.16 -10.22
C GLU A 77 -29.21 -16.45 -9.78
N LYS A 78 -28.60 -17.16 -10.76
CA LYS A 78 -27.82 -18.39 -10.49
C LYS A 78 -26.35 -18.12 -10.14
N ASN A 79 -25.84 -16.96 -10.47
CA ASN A 79 -24.45 -16.56 -10.22
C ASN A 79 -24.41 -15.09 -9.79
N PRO A 80 -24.84 -14.78 -8.55
CA PRO A 80 -24.91 -13.41 -8.09
C PRO A 80 -23.52 -12.80 -7.93
N ALA A 81 -23.40 -11.52 -8.31
CA ALA A 81 -22.15 -10.76 -8.17
C ALA A 81 -21.73 -10.66 -6.69
N MET A 82 -20.43 -10.79 -6.45
CA MET A 82 -19.86 -10.58 -5.12
C MET A 82 -19.75 -9.09 -4.79
N PRO A 83 -20.01 -8.70 -3.52
CA PRO A 83 -19.88 -7.30 -3.07
C PRO A 83 -18.41 -6.83 -3.05
N LEU A 84 -18.22 -5.53 -2.97
CA LEU A 84 -16.90 -4.89 -3.10
C LEU A 84 -15.89 -5.35 -2.04
N ASP A 85 -16.31 -5.49 -0.79
CA ASP A 85 -15.46 -5.98 0.31
C ASP A 85 -14.94 -7.39 0.03
N THR A 86 -15.82 -8.27 -0.48
CA THR A 86 -15.43 -9.62 -0.91
C THR A 86 -14.50 -9.58 -2.12
N CYS A 87 -14.72 -8.69 -3.08
CA CYS A 87 -13.80 -8.49 -4.20
C CYS A 87 -12.42 -7.98 -3.71
N VAL A 88 -12.36 -7.15 -2.67
CA VAL A 88 -11.10 -6.76 -2.01
C VAL A 88 -10.41 -8.00 -1.43
N ALA A 89 -11.13 -8.86 -0.72
CA ALA A 89 -10.59 -10.13 -0.19
C ALA A 89 -10.05 -11.04 -1.30
N MET A 90 -10.75 -11.16 -2.43
CA MET A 90 -10.28 -11.92 -3.60
C MET A 90 -8.98 -11.35 -4.16
N THR A 91 -8.82 -10.01 -4.20
CA THR A 91 -7.56 -9.39 -4.64
C THR A 91 -6.41 -9.61 -3.65
N GLN A 92 -6.68 -9.64 -2.35
CA GLN A 92 -5.67 -10.05 -1.36
C GLN A 92 -5.19 -11.48 -1.61
N GLY A 93 -6.12 -12.38 -1.91
CA GLY A 93 -5.80 -13.77 -2.24
C GLY A 93 -4.93 -13.89 -3.49
N SER A 94 -5.33 -13.29 -4.61
CA SER A 94 -4.62 -13.41 -5.89
C SER A 94 -3.25 -12.73 -5.87
N ILE A 95 -3.17 -11.48 -5.43
CA ILE A 95 -1.91 -10.73 -5.38
C ILE A 95 -0.99 -11.33 -4.30
N GLY A 96 -1.53 -11.66 -3.13
CA GLY A 96 -0.77 -12.30 -2.05
C GLY A 96 -0.18 -13.65 -2.46
N TYR A 97 -0.95 -14.48 -3.17
CA TYR A 97 -0.47 -15.74 -3.75
C TYR A 97 0.71 -15.52 -4.71
N TRP A 98 0.58 -14.60 -5.66
CA TRP A 98 1.64 -14.33 -6.62
C TRP A 98 2.89 -13.72 -5.97
N LEU A 99 2.71 -12.76 -5.06
CA LEU A 99 3.82 -12.12 -4.35
C LEU A 99 4.53 -13.11 -3.41
N SER A 100 3.79 -13.98 -2.71
CA SER A 100 4.36 -15.04 -1.89
C SER A 100 5.22 -15.98 -2.71
N ASN A 101 4.74 -16.40 -3.88
CA ASN A 101 5.52 -17.25 -4.79
C ASN A 101 6.78 -16.54 -5.31
N ALA A 102 6.66 -15.28 -5.71
CA ALA A 102 7.78 -14.48 -6.20
C ALA A 102 8.85 -14.28 -5.10
N LEU A 103 8.43 -13.96 -3.88
CA LEU A 103 9.36 -13.85 -2.73
C LEU A 103 10.06 -15.17 -2.44
N ASN A 104 9.34 -16.30 -2.43
CA ASN A 104 9.94 -17.62 -2.22
C ASN A 104 10.96 -17.96 -3.30
N GLN A 105 10.71 -17.62 -4.56
CA GLN A 105 11.68 -17.82 -5.65
C GLN A 105 12.96 -17.00 -5.42
N GLU A 106 12.84 -15.72 -5.09
CA GLU A 106 13.98 -14.84 -4.87
C GLU A 106 14.75 -15.18 -3.57
N LEU A 107 14.07 -15.59 -2.51
CA LEU A 107 14.69 -16.10 -1.29
C LEU A 107 15.51 -17.38 -1.57
N ASN A 108 14.96 -18.30 -2.35
CA ASN A 108 15.65 -19.53 -2.74
C ASN A 108 16.90 -19.22 -3.58
N LYS A 109 16.82 -18.32 -4.58
CA LYS A 109 17.98 -17.86 -5.35
C LYS A 109 19.07 -17.23 -4.47
N ALA A 110 18.64 -16.54 -3.41
CA ALA A 110 19.54 -15.91 -2.45
C ALA A 110 20.09 -16.87 -1.39
N GLY A 111 19.64 -18.12 -1.34
CA GLY A 111 20.01 -19.10 -0.31
C GLY A 111 19.45 -18.79 1.09
N ILE A 112 18.40 -17.96 1.16
CA ILE A 112 17.77 -17.54 2.43
C ILE A 112 16.61 -18.44 2.78
N LYS A 113 16.69 -19.08 3.96
CA LYS A 113 15.63 -19.96 4.48
C LYS A 113 14.68 -19.17 5.37
N LYS A 114 13.72 -18.47 4.77
CA LYS A 114 12.63 -17.78 5.48
C LYS A 114 11.29 -18.23 4.90
N GLN A 115 10.25 -18.17 5.72
CA GLN A 115 8.89 -18.45 5.29
C GLN A 115 8.17 -17.14 4.93
N VAL A 116 7.23 -17.23 4.02
CA VAL A 116 6.35 -16.13 3.61
C VAL A 116 4.91 -16.55 3.87
N ALA A 117 4.15 -15.70 4.54
CA ALA A 117 2.74 -15.91 4.81
C ALA A 117 1.90 -14.73 4.29
N THR A 118 0.84 -15.02 3.55
CA THR A 118 -0.19 -14.04 3.21
C THR A 118 -1.30 -14.10 4.25
N VAL A 119 -1.61 -12.97 4.87
CA VAL A 119 -2.67 -12.82 5.87
C VAL A 119 -3.81 -12.02 5.25
N LEU A 120 -4.97 -12.66 5.07
CA LEU A 120 -6.19 -11.92 4.77
C LEU A 120 -6.45 -10.96 5.93
N THR A 121 -6.55 -9.67 5.62
CA THR A 121 -6.53 -8.63 6.65
C THR A 121 -7.79 -7.80 6.60
N GLN A 122 -8.49 -7.76 7.72
CA GLN A 122 -9.69 -6.96 7.94
C GLN A 122 -9.31 -5.66 8.65
N VAL A 123 -9.75 -4.55 8.07
CA VAL A 123 -9.44 -3.21 8.59
C VAL A 123 -10.72 -2.55 9.06
N VAL A 124 -10.75 -2.23 10.33
CA VAL A 124 -11.92 -1.61 10.98
C VAL A 124 -11.98 -0.14 10.58
N VAL A 125 -13.16 0.31 10.18
CA VAL A 125 -13.45 1.70 9.82
C VAL A 125 -14.67 2.22 10.60
N ASP A 126 -14.79 3.54 10.70
CA ASP A 126 -15.97 4.19 11.28
C ASP A 126 -17.14 4.14 10.30
N PRO A 127 -18.30 3.55 10.66
CA PRO A 127 -19.49 3.56 9.80
C PRO A 127 -20.02 4.97 9.50
N GLU A 128 -19.67 5.96 10.33
CA GLU A 128 -20.09 7.36 10.18
C GLU A 128 -19.04 8.22 9.45
N ASP A 129 -17.94 7.61 8.94
CA ASP A 129 -16.91 8.35 8.20
C ASP A 129 -17.55 9.10 7.01
N GLU A 130 -17.20 10.39 6.87
CA GLU A 130 -17.71 11.26 5.79
C GLU A 130 -17.41 10.73 4.38
N ALA A 131 -16.42 9.84 4.24
CA ALA A 131 -16.11 9.18 2.97
C ALA A 131 -17.30 8.38 2.42
N PHE A 132 -18.18 7.84 3.29
CA PHE A 132 -19.38 7.12 2.84
C PHE A 132 -20.41 8.05 2.20
N LYS A 133 -20.45 9.32 2.61
CA LYS A 133 -21.33 10.34 2.02
C LYS A 133 -20.74 10.98 0.77
N ASN A 134 -19.40 11.00 0.66
CA ASN A 134 -18.70 11.61 -0.46
C ASN A 134 -17.61 10.68 -1.03
N PRO A 135 -17.96 9.68 -1.87
CA PRO A 135 -17.00 8.77 -2.49
C PRO A 135 -15.99 9.51 -3.37
N THR A 136 -14.71 9.23 -3.17
CA THR A 136 -13.61 9.89 -3.88
C THR A 136 -12.53 8.94 -4.40
N LYS A 137 -12.47 7.69 -3.91
CA LYS A 137 -11.41 6.75 -4.27
C LYS A 137 -11.65 6.16 -5.67
N PRO A 138 -10.82 6.48 -6.68
CA PRO A 138 -10.99 5.94 -8.01
C PRO A 138 -10.53 4.48 -8.07
N ILE A 139 -11.36 3.62 -8.65
CA ILE A 139 -11.08 2.20 -8.89
C ILE A 139 -11.42 1.82 -10.33
N GLY A 140 -10.88 0.69 -10.79
CA GLY A 140 -11.16 0.15 -12.12
C GLY A 140 -10.47 0.90 -13.27
N PRO A 141 -10.84 0.55 -14.51
CA PRO A 141 -10.28 1.16 -15.71
C PRO A 141 -10.84 2.57 -15.93
N PHE A 142 -10.20 3.28 -16.87
CA PHE A 142 -10.72 4.52 -17.40
C PHE A 142 -11.83 4.22 -18.43
N LEU A 143 -12.95 4.93 -18.28
CA LEU A 143 -14.08 4.89 -19.21
C LEU A 143 -14.16 6.21 -19.99
N THR A 144 -14.80 6.15 -21.15
CA THR A 144 -15.27 7.36 -21.85
C THR A 144 -16.42 8.00 -21.07
N GLU A 145 -16.68 9.27 -21.33
CA GLU A 145 -17.81 9.98 -20.70
C GLU A 145 -19.15 9.30 -21.00
N ALA A 146 -19.32 8.76 -22.21
CA ALA A 146 -20.55 8.08 -22.62
C ALA A 146 -20.77 6.79 -21.82
N GLU A 147 -19.75 5.94 -21.69
CA GLU A 147 -19.79 4.71 -20.88
C GLU A 147 -20.03 5.01 -19.40
N ALA A 148 -19.37 6.05 -18.87
CA ALA A 148 -19.58 6.46 -17.47
C ALA A 148 -21.02 6.95 -17.23
N LYS A 149 -21.59 7.75 -18.13
CA LYS A 149 -22.99 8.22 -18.03
C LYS A 149 -24.00 7.07 -18.08
N GLU A 150 -23.76 6.06 -18.89
CA GLU A 150 -24.59 4.86 -18.93
C GLU A 150 -24.52 4.10 -17.59
N ALA A 151 -23.31 3.87 -17.06
CA ALA A 151 -23.13 3.20 -15.77
C ALA A 151 -23.69 4.00 -14.59
N MET A 152 -23.71 5.33 -14.66
CA MET A 152 -24.36 6.20 -13.65
C MET A 152 -25.87 6.00 -13.58
N GLN A 153 -26.52 5.61 -14.67
CA GLN A 153 -27.96 5.31 -14.67
C GLN A 153 -28.30 4.09 -13.81
N ALA A 154 -27.32 3.19 -13.63
CA ALA A 154 -27.41 2.03 -12.74
C ALA A 154 -27.02 2.35 -11.27
N GLY A 155 -26.83 3.63 -10.91
CA GLY A 155 -26.53 4.09 -9.56
C GLY A 155 -25.05 4.12 -9.18
N ALA A 156 -24.14 3.80 -10.10
CA ALA A 156 -22.70 3.91 -9.83
C ALA A 156 -22.25 5.38 -9.88
N ILE A 157 -21.23 5.73 -9.08
CA ILE A 157 -20.67 7.09 -9.05
C ILE A 157 -19.36 7.09 -9.83
N PHE A 158 -19.25 8.03 -10.79
CA PHE A 158 -18.04 8.23 -11.58
C PHE A 158 -17.57 9.68 -11.46
N LYS A 159 -16.27 9.87 -11.49
CA LYS A 159 -15.64 11.20 -11.55
C LYS A 159 -14.58 11.20 -12.66
N GLU A 160 -14.37 12.36 -13.27
CA GLU A 160 -13.27 12.57 -14.20
C GLU A 160 -11.94 12.51 -13.44
N ASP A 161 -10.97 11.79 -13.98
CA ASP A 161 -9.66 11.58 -13.37
C ASP A 161 -8.56 12.29 -14.19
N ALA A 162 -8.36 13.56 -13.91
CA ALA A 162 -7.28 14.40 -14.41
C ALA A 162 -7.07 14.36 -15.94
N GLY A 163 -8.15 14.45 -16.71
CA GLY A 163 -8.12 14.46 -18.19
C GLY A 163 -7.81 13.11 -18.83
N ARG A 164 -7.67 12.05 -18.05
CA ARG A 164 -7.38 10.69 -18.53
C ARG A 164 -8.63 9.87 -18.85
N GLY A 165 -9.80 10.36 -18.46
CA GLY A 165 -11.10 9.72 -18.61
C GLY A 165 -11.86 9.64 -17.29
N TRP A 166 -12.95 8.87 -17.28
CA TRP A 166 -13.83 8.72 -16.13
C TRP A 166 -13.55 7.42 -15.39
N ARG A 167 -13.53 7.49 -14.05
CA ARG A 167 -13.36 6.31 -13.21
C ARG A 167 -14.48 6.20 -12.17
N LYS A 168 -14.88 4.95 -11.89
CA LYS A 168 -15.76 4.66 -10.76
C LYS A 168 -15.08 5.13 -9.48
N VAL A 169 -15.82 5.83 -8.61
CA VAL A 169 -15.36 6.22 -7.28
C VAL A 169 -16.18 5.53 -6.21
N VAL A 170 -15.48 5.12 -5.15
CA VAL A 170 -16.06 4.44 -3.99
C VAL A 170 -15.65 5.16 -2.70
N PRO A 171 -16.34 4.92 -1.56
CA PRO A 171 -15.91 5.42 -0.27
C PRO A 171 -14.48 4.95 0.06
N SER A 172 -13.71 5.83 0.73
CA SER A 172 -12.36 5.51 1.21
C SER A 172 -12.20 6.00 2.65
N PRO A 173 -12.85 5.33 3.61
CA PRO A 173 -12.78 5.70 5.02
C PRO A 173 -11.38 5.51 5.59
N LYS A 174 -11.07 6.21 6.68
CA LYS A 174 -9.81 6.08 7.40
C LYS A 174 -9.78 4.78 8.22
N PRO A 175 -8.64 4.05 8.25
CA PRO A 175 -8.49 2.88 9.11
C PRO A 175 -8.43 3.30 10.58
N ILE A 176 -9.18 2.60 11.44
CA ILE A 176 -9.15 2.78 12.89
C ILE A 176 -8.28 1.71 13.54
N ASP A 177 -8.49 0.45 13.12
CA ASP A 177 -7.83 -0.72 13.70
C ASP A 177 -7.66 -1.82 12.63
N ILE A 178 -6.83 -2.82 12.94
CA ILE A 178 -6.59 -3.98 12.09
C ILE A 178 -6.81 -5.24 12.92
N HIS A 179 -7.82 -6.01 12.56
CA HIS A 179 -8.23 -7.17 13.35
C HIS A 179 -7.11 -8.20 13.51
N GLU A 180 -6.31 -8.47 12.49
CA GLU A 180 -5.23 -9.45 12.50
C GLU A 180 -3.88 -8.89 12.98
N ALA A 181 -3.81 -7.68 13.55
CA ALA A 181 -2.55 -7.05 13.95
C ALA A 181 -1.70 -7.90 14.91
N GLU A 182 -2.32 -8.56 15.90
CA GLU A 182 -1.60 -9.48 16.81
C GLU A 182 -1.07 -10.72 16.10
N THR A 183 -1.83 -11.28 15.17
CA THR A 183 -1.41 -12.42 14.35
C THR A 183 -0.21 -12.04 13.49
N ILE A 184 -0.27 -10.90 12.82
CA ILE A 184 0.82 -10.37 12.00
C ILE A 184 2.06 -10.13 12.86
N ASN A 185 1.91 -9.53 14.04
CA ASN A 185 3.01 -9.30 14.96
C ASN A 185 3.63 -10.60 15.48
N THR A 186 2.83 -11.62 15.69
CA THR A 186 3.32 -12.96 16.06
C THR A 186 4.14 -13.59 14.95
N LEU A 187 3.68 -13.51 13.71
CA LEU A 187 4.41 -14.04 12.55
C LEU A 187 5.77 -13.34 12.38
N ILE A 188 5.80 -12.00 12.42
CA ILE A 188 7.05 -11.25 12.26
C ILE A 188 8.04 -11.45 13.41
N LYS A 189 7.56 -11.67 14.64
CA LYS A 189 8.40 -12.05 15.79
C LYS A 189 9.05 -13.41 15.59
N ASN A 190 8.42 -14.32 14.86
CA ASN A 190 8.95 -15.63 14.48
C ASN A 190 9.71 -15.61 13.15
N ASP A 191 10.15 -14.43 12.71
CA ASP A 191 10.95 -14.22 11.50
C ASP A 191 10.27 -14.67 10.19
N ILE A 192 8.94 -14.65 10.15
CA ILE A 192 8.12 -14.94 8.98
C ILE A 192 7.82 -13.63 8.25
N ILE A 193 8.15 -13.55 6.97
CA ILE A 193 7.79 -12.41 6.12
C ILE A 193 6.29 -12.45 5.92
N THR A 194 5.58 -11.35 6.22
CA THR A 194 4.12 -11.32 6.03
C THR A 194 3.71 -10.40 4.89
N ILE A 195 2.70 -10.81 4.14
CA ILE A 195 1.98 -9.98 3.16
C ILE A 195 0.63 -9.69 3.80
N SER A 196 0.35 -8.44 4.12
CA SER A 196 -0.81 -8.03 4.93
C SER A 196 -1.40 -6.71 4.45
N CYS A 197 -2.62 -6.40 4.80
CA CYS A 197 -3.34 -5.20 4.37
C CYS A 197 -3.37 -5.00 2.86
N GLY A 198 -3.43 -6.08 2.09
CA GLY A 198 -3.53 -6.02 0.64
C GLY A 198 -4.76 -5.21 0.21
N GLY A 199 -4.55 -4.30 -0.76
CA GLY A 199 -5.60 -3.40 -1.24
C GLY A 199 -6.09 -2.36 -0.24
N GLY A 200 -5.36 -2.14 0.85
CA GLY A 200 -5.77 -1.32 1.97
C GLY A 200 -6.56 -2.09 3.04
N GLY A 201 -6.70 -3.40 2.90
CA GLY A 201 -7.46 -4.28 3.79
C GLY A 201 -8.94 -4.40 3.42
N ILE A 202 -9.59 -5.43 3.93
CA ILE A 202 -11.03 -5.66 3.79
C ILE A 202 -11.74 -4.70 4.76
N PRO A 203 -12.54 -3.74 4.27
CA PRO A 203 -13.20 -2.77 5.15
C PRO A 203 -14.34 -3.42 5.94
N VAL A 204 -14.26 -3.32 7.26
CA VAL A 204 -15.27 -3.88 8.17
C VAL A 204 -15.67 -2.88 9.23
N VAL A 205 -16.89 -3.01 9.77
CA VAL A 205 -17.42 -2.17 10.84
C VAL A 205 -17.93 -3.01 12.01
N GLY A 206 -17.86 -2.42 13.19
CA GLY A 206 -18.40 -3.00 14.43
C GLY A 206 -17.62 -4.22 14.95
N GLN A 207 -18.09 -4.74 16.06
CA GLN A 207 -17.47 -5.93 16.70
C GLN A 207 -17.73 -7.22 15.92
N GLU A 208 -18.76 -7.25 15.11
CA GLU A 208 -19.13 -8.39 14.26
C GLU A 208 -18.31 -8.44 12.95
N LEU A 209 -17.43 -7.47 12.72
CA LEU A 209 -16.59 -7.35 11.52
C LEU A 209 -17.44 -7.40 10.23
N LYS A 210 -18.56 -6.70 10.21
CA LYS A 210 -19.43 -6.66 9.04
C LYS A 210 -18.76 -5.92 7.90
N GLY A 211 -18.63 -6.57 6.74
CA GLY A 211 -18.08 -5.97 5.52
C GLY A 211 -18.90 -4.78 5.02
N VAL A 212 -18.21 -3.78 4.48
CA VAL A 212 -18.83 -2.57 3.91
C VAL A 212 -18.25 -2.27 2.52
N GLU A 213 -19.07 -1.63 1.67
CA GLU A 213 -18.70 -1.29 0.30
C GLU A 213 -17.77 -0.06 0.26
N ALA A 214 -16.46 -0.30 0.44
CA ALA A 214 -15.43 0.71 0.46
C ALA A 214 -14.08 0.15 -0.04
N VAL A 215 -13.13 1.02 -0.36
CA VAL A 215 -11.73 0.67 -0.59
C VAL A 215 -10.85 1.64 0.20
N ILE A 216 -10.21 1.13 1.23
CA ILE A 216 -9.32 1.91 2.10
C ILE A 216 -8.05 2.29 1.33
N ASP A 217 -7.54 3.50 1.55
CA ASP A 217 -6.26 3.89 0.97
C ASP A 217 -5.12 3.06 1.57
N LYS A 218 -4.30 2.44 0.71
CA LYS A 218 -3.23 1.55 1.16
C LYS A 218 -2.16 2.27 2.01
N ASP A 219 -1.93 3.57 1.76
CA ASP A 219 -0.89 4.30 2.48
C ASP A 219 -1.31 4.50 3.94
N PHE A 220 -2.59 4.83 4.19
CA PHE A 220 -3.15 4.90 5.55
C PHE A 220 -3.28 3.52 6.21
N ALA A 221 -3.68 2.48 5.47
CA ALA A 221 -3.73 1.12 6.02
C ALA A 221 -2.33 0.61 6.40
N SER A 222 -1.32 0.93 5.59
CA SER A 222 0.08 0.57 5.86
C SER A 222 0.64 1.35 7.05
N GLU A 223 0.26 2.61 7.20
CA GLU A 223 0.59 3.45 8.35
C GLU A 223 -0.01 2.84 9.62
N LYS A 224 -1.33 2.56 9.62
CA LYS A 224 -2.00 1.95 10.78
C LYS A 224 -1.41 0.58 11.12
N LEU A 225 -1.07 -0.23 10.12
CA LEU A 225 -0.37 -1.49 10.35
C LEU A 225 0.99 -1.27 11.01
N ALA A 226 1.77 -0.31 10.52
CA ALA A 226 3.10 0.00 11.05
C ALA A 226 3.03 0.48 12.51
N GLU A 227 2.03 1.29 12.86
CA GLU A 227 1.74 1.71 14.22
C GLU A 227 1.42 0.51 15.11
N LEU A 228 0.44 -0.33 14.74
CA LEU A 228 -0.06 -1.44 15.56
C LEU A 228 0.97 -2.56 15.77
N VAL A 229 1.84 -2.81 14.80
CA VAL A 229 2.91 -3.80 14.93
C VAL A 229 4.18 -3.22 15.52
N ASP A 230 4.19 -1.95 15.90
CA ASP A 230 5.36 -1.23 16.41
C ASP A 230 6.56 -1.35 15.46
N ALA A 231 6.37 -1.02 14.18
CA ALA A 231 7.43 -1.01 13.18
C ALA A 231 8.45 0.09 13.47
N ASP A 232 9.73 -0.15 13.14
CA ASP A 232 10.79 0.86 13.24
C ASP A 232 10.73 1.87 12.09
N ALA A 233 10.28 1.40 10.92
CA ALA A 233 10.17 2.23 9.73
C ALA A 233 8.94 1.87 8.88
N LEU A 234 8.34 2.89 8.27
CA LEU A 234 7.34 2.78 7.20
C LEU A 234 7.98 3.20 5.88
N VAL A 235 8.04 2.28 4.92
CA VAL A 235 8.58 2.55 3.58
C VAL A 235 7.42 2.61 2.59
N ILE A 236 7.19 3.78 2.01
CA ILE A 236 6.11 4.00 1.02
C ILE A 236 6.74 4.08 -0.37
N LEU A 237 6.48 3.08 -1.19
CA LEU A 237 6.99 3.04 -2.55
C LEU A 237 6.06 3.76 -3.53
N THR A 238 6.66 4.59 -4.37
CA THR A 238 5.96 5.44 -5.34
C THR A 238 6.73 5.49 -6.66
N GLY A 239 6.22 6.23 -7.65
CA GLY A 239 6.84 6.35 -8.98
C GLY A 239 7.92 7.43 -9.08
N VAL A 240 8.36 8.01 -7.97
CA VAL A 240 9.42 9.04 -7.92
C VAL A 240 10.43 8.69 -6.85
N ASP A 241 11.69 9.09 -7.07
CA ASP A 241 12.79 8.81 -6.16
C ASP A 241 12.71 9.63 -4.87
N TYR A 242 12.22 10.85 -4.97
CA TYR A 242 12.09 11.80 -3.87
C TYR A 242 10.76 12.53 -3.93
N VAL A 243 10.26 12.92 -2.78
CA VAL A 243 9.20 13.93 -2.69
C VAL A 243 9.76 15.27 -3.13
N CYS A 244 9.01 15.99 -3.95
CA CYS A 244 9.39 17.32 -4.42
C CYS A 244 8.37 18.38 -4.01
N ILE A 245 8.83 19.56 -3.67
CA ILE A 245 8.01 20.77 -3.68
C ILE A 245 8.12 21.45 -5.05
N ASN A 246 7.10 22.19 -5.46
CA ASN A 246 7.00 22.82 -6.79
C ASN A 246 7.16 21.82 -7.95
N TYR A 247 6.64 20.61 -7.78
CA TYR A 247 6.78 19.53 -8.76
C TYR A 247 6.37 19.95 -10.18
N GLY A 248 7.26 19.69 -11.16
CA GLY A 248 7.06 20.07 -12.55
C GLY A 248 7.26 21.57 -12.87
N LYS A 249 7.76 22.38 -11.93
CA LYS A 249 8.06 23.80 -12.12
C LYS A 249 9.58 24.04 -12.19
N PRO A 250 10.03 25.22 -12.72
CA PRO A 250 11.46 25.54 -12.81
C PRO A 250 12.20 25.58 -11.47
N ASP A 251 11.49 25.78 -10.37
CA ASP A 251 11.98 25.84 -9.00
C ASP A 251 11.65 24.55 -8.22
N GLU A 252 11.48 23.43 -8.91
CA GLU A 252 11.32 22.12 -8.29
C GLU A 252 12.50 21.80 -7.37
N LYS A 253 12.19 21.37 -6.15
CA LYS A 253 13.21 20.99 -5.16
C LYS A 253 12.87 19.63 -4.56
N GLN A 254 13.82 18.72 -4.63
CA GLN A 254 13.77 17.41 -3.97
C GLN A 254 13.99 17.54 -2.46
N LEU A 255 13.22 16.79 -1.69
CA LEU A 255 13.35 16.68 -0.23
C LEU A 255 14.06 15.36 0.10
N THR A 256 15.28 15.43 0.66
CA THR A 256 16.04 14.23 1.07
C THR A 256 15.78 13.88 2.53
N ASN A 257 15.98 14.85 3.43
CA ASN A 257 15.61 14.74 4.84
C ASN A 257 14.66 15.88 5.16
N VAL A 258 13.56 15.59 5.81
CA VAL A 258 12.53 16.55 6.13
C VAL A 258 11.85 16.21 7.45
N THR A 259 11.55 17.23 8.23
CA THR A 259 10.81 17.08 9.49
C THR A 259 9.31 17.09 9.25
N VAL A 260 8.55 16.53 10.20
CA VAL A 260 7.08 16.63 10.20
C VAL A 260 6.62 18.09 10.10
N ALA A 261 7.27 19.00 10.83
CA ALA A 261 6.92 20.42 10.82
C ALA A 261 7.05 21.04 9.41
N GLU A 262 8.17 20.78 8.72
CA GLU A 262 8.38 21.24 7.34
C GLU A 262 7.36 20.63 6.36
N LEU A 263 7.03 19.32 6.51
CA LEU A 263 6.02 18.70 5.67
C LEU A 263 4.62 19.29 5.88
N GLU A 264 4.25 19.61 7.12
CA GLU A 264 2.99 20.30 7.42
C GLU A 264 2.93 21.69 6.77
N GLU A 265 4.02 22.47 6.79
CA GLU A 265 4.11 23.75 6.10
C GLU A 265 3.92 23.57 4.58
N TYR A 266 4.62 22.63 3.96
CA TYR A 266 4.49 22.36 2.52
C TYR A 266 3.10 21.82 2.15
N LYS A 267 2.48 21.02 3.02
CA LYS A 267 1.10 20.55 2.85
C LYS A 267 0.11 21.71 2.83
N GLN A 268 0.22 22.63 3.81
CA GLN A 268 -0.63 23.84 3.88
C GLN A 268 -0.43 24.76 2.69
N ALA A 269 0.80 24.85 2.16
CA ALA A 269 1.12 25.59 0.96
C ALA A 269 0.63 24.93 -0.34
N GLY A 270 0.06 23.71 -0.27
CA GLY A 270 -0.54 23.01 -1.42
C GLY A 270 0.49 22.39 -2.38
N HIS A 271 1.68 22.03 -1.89
CA HIS A 271 2.73 21.45 -2.75
C HIS A 271 2.43 19.99 -3.16
N PHE A 272 1.55 19.28 -2.48
CA PHE A 272 1.31 17.84 -2.70
C PHE A 272 -0.02 17.58 -3.38
N ALA A 273 0.01 16.85 -4.50
CA ALA A 273 -1.18 16.54 -5.29
C ALA A 273 -2.18 15.67 -4.48
N PRO A 274 -3.45 16.12 -4.34
CA PRO A 274 -4.52 15.31 -3.75
C PRO A 274 -4.68 13.96 -4.49
N GLY A 275 -4.94 12.88 -3.73
CA GLY A 275 -5.17 11.54 -4.30
C GLY A 275 -3.93 10.81 -4.81
N SER A 276 -2.73 11.44 -4.78
CA SER A 276 -1.47 10.78 -5.17
C SER A 276 -0.38 10.95 -4.12
N MET A 277 0.28 12.12 -4.04
CA MET A 277 1.36 12.36 -3.08
C MET A 277 0.84 12.72 -1.69
N LEU A 278 -0.24 13.51 -1.59
CA LEU A 278 -0.76 13.98 -0.30
C LEU A 278 -1.09 12.84 0.69
N PRO A 279 -1.78 11.74 0.30
CA PRO A 279 -2.02 10.62 1.23
C PRO A 279 -0.74 9.99 1.78
N LYS A 280 0.34 9.94 0.98
CA LYS A 280 1.64 9.40 1.39
C LYS A 280 2.32 10.29 2.43
N ILE A 281 2.24 11.60 2.22
CA ILE A 281 2.76 12.60 3.17
C ILE A 281 1.99 12.50 4.49
N GLU A 282 0.67 12.47 4.45
CA GLU A 282 -0.16 12.35 5.65
C GLU A 282 0.12 11.04 6.40
N ALA A 283 0.21 9.90 5.70
CA ALA A 283 0.56 8.62 6.32
C ALA A 283 1.97 8.64 6.94
N ALA A 284 2.94 9.26 6.27
CA ALA A 284 4.30 9.41 6.80
C ALA A 284 4.34 10.28 8.07
N ILE A 285 3.62 11.40 8.08
CA ILE A 285 3.49 12.28 9.25
C ILE A 285 2.87 11.54 10.42
N HIS A 286 1.71 10.90 10.22
CA HIS A 286 1.00 10.17 11.27
C HIS A 286 1.87 9.07 11.89
N PHE A 287 2.57 8.29 11.06
CA PHE A 287 3.46 7.24 11.55
C PHE A 287 4.61 7.80 12.40
N VAL A 288 5.28 8.85 11.93
CA VAL A 288 6.42 9.46 12.65
C VAL A 288 5.96 10.09 13.96
N GLU A 289 4.75 10.65 14.02
CA GLU A 289 4.18 11.23 15.24
C GLU A 289 3.67 10.19 16.22
N SER A 290 3.29 8.99 15.77
CA SER A 290 2.67 7.94 16.59
C SER A 290 3.53 7.54 17.79
N GLN A 291 4.85 7.49 17.61
CA GLN A 291 5.79 7.11 18.68
C GLN A 291 7.17 7.77 18.47
N PRO A 292 8.02 7.85 19.54
CA PRO A 292 9.40 8.33 19.40
C PRO A 292 10.26 7.43 18.52
N ASN A 293 11.25 8.03 17.86
CA ASN A 293 12.25 7.34 17.03
C ASN A 293 11.70 6.58 15.81
N LYS A 294 10.49 6.89 15.36
CA LYS A 294 9.94 6.36 14.10
C LYS A 294 10.44 7.15 12.91
N GLN A 295 10.53 6.48 11.78
CA GLN A 295 11.03 7.03 10.53
C GLN A 295 10.14 6.57 9.37
N ALA A 296 9.69 7.50 8.54
CA ALA A 296 9.05 7.15 7.28
C ALA A 296 9.96 7.46 6.10
N ILE A 297 9.92 6.61 5.07
CA ILE A 297 10.73 6.72 3.87
C ILE A 297 9.79 6.69 2.67
N ILE A 298 9.86 7.71 1.80
CA ILE A 298 9.11 7.75 0.55
C ILE A 298 10.13 7.71 -0.59
N THR A 299 10.05 6.67 -1.44
CA THR A 299 11.05 6.44 -2.49
C THR A 299 10.49 5.59 -3.63
N SER A 300 11.30 5.42 -4.70
CA SER A 300 10.99 4.48 -5.79
C SER A 300 11.35 3.03 -5.41
N LEU A 301 10.82 2.09 -6.20
CA LEU A 301 11.12 0.68 -6.05
C LEU A 301 12.61 0.38 -6.34
N GLU A 302 13.16 1.04 -7.35
CA GLU A 302 14.53 0.88 -7.81
C GLU A 302 15.54 1.29 -6.73
N ASN A 303 15.23 2.32 -5.96
CA ASN A 303 16.07 2.82 -4.89
C ASN A 303 16.20 1.84 -3.70
N LEU A 304 15.25 0.92 -3.51
CA LEU A 304 15.39 -0.14 -2.50
C LEU A 304 16.64 -1.01 -2.75
N GLY A 305 16.99 -1.24 -4.01
CA GLY A 305 18.18 -2.00 -4.39
C GLY A 305 19.48 -1.26 -4.12
N SER A 306 19.44 0.04 -3.96
CA SER A 306 20.60 0.90 -3.67
C SER A 306 20.78 1.21 -2.19
N MET A 307 19.79 0.88 -1.35
CA MET A 307 19.89 1.03 0.10
C MET A 307 20.94 0.07 0.67
N SER A 308 21.88 0.57 1.47
CA SER A 308 22.95 -0.22 2.08
C SER A 308 23.24 0.25 3.50
N GLY A 309 23.03 -0.61 4.47
CA GLY A 309 23.21 -0.27 5.89
C GLY A 309 22.32 0.88 6.31
N ASP A 310 22.89 1.99 6.72
CA ASP A 310 22.19 3.22 7.11
C ASP A 310 21.97 4.20 5.95
N GLU A 311 22.48 3.90 4.75
CA GLU A 311 22.31 4.74 3.57
C GLU A 311 20.92 4.53 2.96
N ILE A 312 20.08 5.55 3.11
CA ILE A 312 18.70 5.56 2.60
C ILE A 312 18.66 6.47 1.38
N VAL A 313 18.19 5.92 0.26
CA VAL A 313 17.92 6.69 -0.95
C VAL A 313 16.42 6.99 -1.03
N GLY A 314 16.06 8.26 -0.90
CA GLY A 314 14.66 8.70 -0.88
C GLY A 314 14.43 9.86 0.07
N THR A 315 13.18 10.25 0.24
CA THR A 315 12.77 11.24 1.25
C THR A 315 12.59 10.56 2.60
N VAL A 316 13.41 10.97 3.55
CA VAL A 316 13.35 10.50 4.94
C VAL A 316 12.60 11.52 5.78
N VAL A 317 11.53 11.08 6.43
CA VAL A 317 10.69 11.88 7.32
C VAL A 317 11.01 11.51 8.76
N THR A 318 11.32 12.50 9.58
CA THR A 318 11.58 12.37 11.02
C THR A 318 10.81 13.43 11.81
N LYS A 319 10.79 13.29 13.13
CA LYS A 319 10.11 14.22 14.03
C LYS A 319 10.85 15.56 14.13
#